data_dd2e0c8f9b91ed206dc6522cd24a3419
#
_entry.id   dd2e0c8f9b91ed206dc6522cd24a3419
#
_cell.length_a   1.000
_cell.length_b   1.000
_cell.length_c   1.000
_cell.angle_alpha   90.00
_cell.angle_beta   90.00
_cell.angle_gamma   90.00
#
_symmetry.space_group_name_H-M   'P 1'
#
loop_
_entity.id
_entity.type
_entity.pdbx_description
1 polymer ?
#
loop_
_entity_poly.entity_id
_entity_poly.type
_entity_poly.pdbx_seq_one_letter_code
_entity_poly.pdbx_strand_id
1 'polypeptide(L)'
;MYETLSFDERGDLALLTLKRSRINVKQIRELERVLDHLEDVSKAKALVIRGHSEGIDFLDFDPREAMDIHGFNKWEKLVNRLEALDKVTVALIDGPCVGGGFQLTMVCDQRICVPTATFQLPEVRLGFLPGMATFRLAKYVGLGHAKRIVMTGTVLGAEEAQRLGLVDAVALDLDAALASTLASFGAMHTVAFTLARRLLNESYGTQGEDALGNFLAAQHRAISQTAFLDTLRAERKKT
;
A
#
# COMPACT_ATOMS: atom_id res chain seq x y z
N MET A 1 9.40 -6.85 -20.91
CA MET A 1 10.33 -7.24 -19.81
C MET A 1 10.58 -5.97 -19.00
N TYR A 2 10.53 -6.05 -17.67
CA TYR A 2 10.81 -4.92 -16.77
C TYR A 2 12.30 -4.93 -16.39
N GLU A 3 12.91 -3.75 -16.27
CA GLU A 3 14.33 -3.63 -15.93
C GLU A 3 14.55 -3.29 -14.46
N THR A 4 13.67 -2.45 -13.88
CA THR A 4 13.81 -1.92 -12.52
C THR A 4 13.04 -2.74 -11.47
N LEU A 5 12.20 -3.63 -11.93
CA LEU A 5 11.40 -4.52 -11.09
C LEU A 5 11.26 -5.91 -11.74
N SER A 6 10.74 -6.87 -11.01
CA SER A 6 10.20 -8.11 -11.58
C SER A 6 8.73 -8.23 -11.18
N PHE A 7 7.95 -8.79 -12.08
CA PHE A 7 6.53 -9.06 -11.86
C PHE A 7 6.22 -10.48 -12.33
N ASP A 8 5.58 -11.26 -11.48
CA ASP A 8 5.20 -12.64 -11.72
C ASP A 8 3.82 -12.91 -11.13
N GLU A 9 3.03 -13.77 -11.77
CA GLU A 9 1.73 -14.20 -11.27
C GLU A 9 1.69 -15.71 -11.12
N ARG A 10 1.25 -16.18 -9.94
CA ARG A 10 1.12 -17.60 -9.59
C ARG A 10 -0.23 -17.85 -8.95
N GLY A 11 -1.17 -18.33 -9.76
CA GLY A 11 -2.54 -18.56 -9.30
C GLY A 11 -3.20 -17.25 -8.83
N ASP A 12 -3.59 -17.21 -7.56
CA ASP A 12 -4.24 -16.06 -6.94
C ASP A 12 -3.28 -14.97 -6.43
N LEU A 13 -1.96 -15.13 -6.65
CA LEU A 13 -0.93 -14.24 -6.13
C LEU A 13 -0.16 -13.54 -7.26
N ALA A 14 -0.11 -12.22 -7.21
CA ALA A 14 0.79 -11.38 -7.99
C ALA A 14 1.97 -10.95 -7.09
N LEU A 15 3.19 -11.15 -7.56
CA LEU A 15 4.43 -10.80 -6.87
C LEU A 15 5.18 -9.73 -7.65
N LEU A 16 5.32 -8.56 -7.06
CA LEU A 16 6.12 -7.44 -7.54
C LEU A 16 7.37 -7.32 -6.68
N THR A 17 8.55 -7.44 -7.27
CA THR A 17 9.82 -7.26 -6.54
C THR A 17 10.57 -6.07 -7.10
N LEU A 18 10.92 -5.11 -6.24
CA LEU A 18 11.77 -3.97 -6.58
C LEU A 18 13.21 -4.46 -6.75
N LYS A 19 13.83 -4.16 -7.90
CA LYS A 19 15.22 -4.54 -8.20
C LYS A 19 16.20 -3.39 -7.93
N ARG A 20 15.69 -2.18 -7.76
CA ARG A 20 16.49 -0.98 -7.46
C ARG A 20 16.05 -0.42 -6.13
N SER A 21 17.04 -0.04 -5.32
CA SER A 21 16.81 0.57 -4.00
C SER A 21 16.33 2.02 -4.10
N ARG A 22 16.47 2.68 -5.26
CA ARG A 22 16.02 4.06 -5.48
C ARG A 22 14.99 4.13 -6.60
N ILE A 23 13.88 4.78 -6.29
CA ILE A 23 12.76 4.95 -7.22
C ILE A 23 13.11 6.04 -8.23
N ASN A 24 13.04 5.71 -9.50
CA ASN A 24 13.30 6.63 -10.60
C ASN A 24 12.10 6.69 -11.57
N VAL A 25 12.17 7.59 -12.56
CA VAL A 25 11.09 7.78 -13.57
C VAL A 25 10.80 6.48 -14.32
N LYS A 26 11.82 5.68 -14.64
CA LYS A 26 11.64 4.41 -15.33
C LYS A 26 10.86 3.43 -14.47
N GLN A 27 11.21 3.32 -13.19
CA GLN A 27 10.50 2.45 -12.26
C GLN A 27 9.05 2.89 -12.07
N ILE A 28 8.78 4.21 -12.01
CA ILE A 28 7.41 4.74 -11.96
C ILE A 28 6.61 4.27 -13.18
N ARG A 29 7.15 4.41 -14.40
CA ARG A 29 6.50 3.95 -15.64
C ARG A 29 6.30 2.42 -15.68
N GLU A 30 7.23 1.66 -15.11
CA GLU A 30 7.10 0.21 -15.02
C GLU A 30 6.03 -0.20 -14.00
N LEU A 31 5.95 0.49 -12.86
CA LEU A 31 4.88 0.30 -11.87
C LEU A 31 3.49 0.66 -12.43
N GLU A 32 3.38 1.75 -13.21
CA GLU A 32 2.12 2.10 -13.89
C GLU A 32 1.64 0.94 -14.79
N ARG A 33 2.53 0.35 -15.60
CA ARG A 33 2.18 -0.81 -16.46
C ARG A 33 1.78 -2.05 -15.67
N VAL A 34 2.39 -2.27 -14.50
CA VAL A 34 1.99 -3.38 -13.62
C VAL A 34 0.59 -3.12 -13.07
N LEU A 35 0.29 -1.89 -12.66
CA LEU A 35 -1.06 -1.53 -12.20
C LEU A 35 -2.10 -1.64 -13.31
N ASP A 36 -1.80 -1.19 -14.55
CA ASP A 36 -2.68 -1.37 -15.70
C ASP A 36 -3.01 -2.87 -15.90
N HIS A 37 -2.00 -3.74 -15.83
CA HIS A 37 -2.21 -5.18 -15.94
C HIS A 37 -3.04 -5.74 -14.76
N LEU A 38 -2.76 -5.30 -13.53
CA LEU A 38 -3.48 -5.75 -12.35
C LEU A 38 -4.96 -5.32 -12.34
N GLU A 39 -5.26 -4.15 -12.87
CA GLU A 39 -6.63 -3.60 -12.95
C GLU A 39 -7.42 -4.24 -14.09
N ASP A 40 -6.81 -4.41 -15.28
CA ASP A 40 -7.54 -4.74 -16.50
C ASP A 40 -7.53 -6.25 -16.85
N VAL A 41 -6.49 -6.99 -16.44
CA VAL A 41 -6.22 -8.34 -16.95
C VAL A 41 -6.09 -9.38 -15.84
N SER A 42 -5.39 -9.05 -14.77
CA SER A 42 -5.01 -9.98 -13.71
C SER A 42 -6.20 -10.52 -12.94
N LYS A 43 -6.20 -11.84 -12.72
CA LYS A 43 -7.16 -12.53 -11.85
C LYS A 43 -6.61 -12.78 -10.44
N ALA A 44 -5.41 -12.32 -10.15
CA ALA A 44 -4.82 -12.43 -8.82
C ALA A 44 -5.73 -11.77 -7.77
N LYS A 45 -5.82 -12.38 -6.59
CA LYS A 45 -6.59 -11.87 -5.45
C LYS A 45 -5.73 -11.05 -4.50
N ALA A 46 -4.41 -11.23 -4.56
CA ALA A 46 -3.46 -10.51 -3.74
C ALA A 46 -2.27 -10.03 -4.57
N LEU A 47 -1.78 -8.84 -4.24
CA LEU A 47 -0.52 -8.28 -4.70
C LEU A 47 0.46 -8.22 -3.52
N VAL A 48 1.62 -8.82 -3.70
CA VAL A 48 2.75 -8.69 -2.77
C VAL A 48 3.80 -7.79 -3.39
N ILE A 49 4.18 -6.74 -2.68
CA ILE A 49 5.29 -5.86 -3.06
C ILE A 49 6.47 -6.19 -2.14
N ARG A 50 7.55 -6.70 -2.72
CA ARG A 50 8.76 -7.09 -1.98
C ARG A 50 9.94 -6.20 -2.34
N GLY A 51 10.75 -5.88 -1.36
CA GLY A 51 12.01 -5.17 -1.52
C GLY A 51 12.21 -4.09 -0.49
N HIS A 52 13.25 -3.28 -0.73
CA HIS A 52 13.59 -2.13 0.07
C HIS A 52 13.74 -0.88 -0.81
N SER A 53 13.73 0.29 -0.19
CA SER A 53 13.91 1.55 -0.91
C SER A 53 14.71 2.54 -0.07
N GLU A 54 15.74 3.14 -0.68
CA GLU A 54 16.55 4.21 -0.11
C GLU A 54 16.02 5.61 -0.46
N GLY A 55 14.83 5.68 -1.04
CA GLY A 55 14.16 6.92 -1.42
C GLY A 55 14.05 7.10 -2.94
N ILE A 56 13.90 8.35 -3.37
CA ILE A 56 13.81 8.73 -4.78
C ILE A 56 15.23 9.04 -5.31
N ASP A 57 15.53 8.54 -6.50
CA ASP A 57 16.80 8.81 -7.17
C ASP A 57 16.72 10.12 -7.97
N PHE A 58 17.17 11.20 -7.36
CA PHE A 58 17.19 12.53 -8.00
C PHE A 58 18.19 12.65 -9.16
N LEU A 59 19.22 11.80 -9.19
CA LEU A 59 20.24 11.86 -10.23
C LEU A 59 19.78 11.27 -11.56
N ASP A 60 18.81 10.36 -11.52
CA ASP A 60 18.18 9.77 -12.71
C ASP A 60 17.08 10.67 -13.33
N PHE A 61 16.72 11.77 -12.67
CA PHE A 61 15.83 12.76 -13.28
C PHE A 61 16.67 13.63 -14.22
N ASP A 62 16.41 13.53 -15.53
CA ASP A 62 16.99 14.46 -16.51
C ASP A 62 16.64 15.88 -16.06
N PRO A 63 17.62 16.79 -15.87
CA PRO A 63 17.34 18.20 -15.53
C PRO A 63 16.39 18.90 -16.51
N ARG A 64 16.23 18.37 -17.73
CA ARG A 64 15.27 18.81 -18.75
C ARG A 64 13.89 18.17 -18.61
N GLU A 65 13.81 17.01 -17.95
CA GLU A 65 12.59 16.34 -17.52
C GLU A 65 12.48 16.43 -15.98
N ALA A 66 13.03 17.49 -15.40
CA ALA A 66 13.09 17.68 -13.96
C ALA A 66 11.80 17.23 -13.32
N MET A 67 11.87 16.60 -12.17
CA MET A 67 10.70 16.24 -11.38
C MET A 67 9.94 17.51 -11.02
N ASP A 68 9.26 18.06 -12.04
CA ASP A 68 8.32 19.14 -11.89
C ASP A 68 7.06 18.64 -11.18
N ILE A 69 6.12 19.49 -11.00
CA ILE A 69 4.84 19.17 -10.37
C ILE A 69 4.11 18.01 -11.10
N HIS A 70 4.34 17.81 -12.40
CA HIS A 70 3.74 16.72 -13.16
C HIS A 70 4.35 15.36 -12.81
N GLY A 71 5.65 15.30 -12.54
CA GLY A 71 6.31 14.08 -12.06
C GLY A 71 5.81 13.67 -10.69
N PHE A 72 5.71 14.60 -9.74
CA PHE A 72 5.10 14.34 -8.43
C PHE A 72 3.63 13.90 -8.56
N ASN A 73 2.86 14.54 -9.44
CA ASN A 73 1.48 14.16 -9.68
C ASN A 73 1.34 12.73 -10.25
N LYS A 74 2.25 12.30 -11.14
CA LYS A 74 2.28 10.92 -11.64
C LYS A 74 2.53 9.93 -10.51
N TRP A 75 3.53 10.21 -9.67
CA TRP A 75 3.83 9.40 -8.50
C TRP A 75 2.62 9.27 -7.57
N GLU A 76 2.01 10.38 -7.19
CA GLU A 76 0.86 10.35 -6.28
C GLU A 76 -0.36 9.65 -6.88
N LYS A 77 -0.61 9.80 -8.18
CA LYS A 77 -1.67 9.05 -8.88
C LYS A 77 -1.41 7.55 -8.88
N LEU A 78 -0.16 7.12 -9.08
CA LEU A 78 0.25 5.73 -9.00
C LEU A 78 -0.01 5.16 -7.59
N VAL A 79 0.42 5.88 -6.55
CA VAL A 79 0.22 5.47 -5.15
C VAL A 79 -1.28 5.41 -4.80
N ASN A 80 -2.09 6.36 -5.27
CA ASN A 80 -3.55 6.33 -5.09
C ASN A 80 -4.21 5.14 -5.81
N ARG A 81 -3.75 4.79 -7.02
CA ARG A 81 -4.24 3.59 -7.73
C ARG A 81 -3.93 2.33 -6.95
N LEU A 82 -2.72 2.21 -6.41
CA LEU A 82 -2.34 1.08 -5.56
C LEU A 82 -3.24 0.99 -4.31
N GLU A 83 -3.52 2.12 -3.65
CA GLU A 83 -4.42 2.19 -2.48
C GLU A 83 -5.85 1.75 -2.81
N ALA A 84 -6.30 1.98 -4.05
CA ALA A 84 -7.65 1.67 -4.52
C ALA A 84 -7.78 0.29 -5.18
N LEU A 85 -6.69 -0.46 -5.34
CA LEU A 85 -6.65 -1.73 -6.07
C LEU A 85 -7.64 -2.74 -5.47
N ASP A 86 -8.36 -3.49 -6.31
CA ASP A 86 -9.37 -4.48 -5.87
C ASP A 86 -8.79 -5.82 -5.33
N LYS A 87 -7.52 -5.81 -4.97
CA LYS A 87 -6.76 -6.96 -4.47
C LYS A 87 -6.24 -6.69 -3.06
N VAL A 88 -6.04 -7.71 -2.27
CA VAL A 88 -5.27 -7.58 -1.01
C VAL A 88 -3.86 -7.15 -1.34
N THR A 89 -3.35 -6.15 -0.65
CA THR A 89 -2.00 -5.65 -0.86
C THR A 89 -1.12 -5.87 0.38
N VAL A 90 0.02 -6.53 0.19
CA VAL A 90 0.97 -6.83 1.28
C VAL A 90 2.35 -6.30 0.89
N ALA A 91 2.95 -5.49 1.75
CA ALA A 91 4.34 -5.07 1.62
C ALA A 91 5.25 -5.99 2.43
N LEU A 92 6.27 -6.56 1.78
CA LEU A 92 7.37 -7.31 2.42
C LEU A 92 8.64 -6.46 2.37
N ILE A 93 9.09 -5.99 3.52
CA ILE A 93 10.16 -5.01 3.65
C ILE A 93 11.40 -5.71 4.21
N ASP A 94 12.42 -5.88 3.37
CA ASP A 94 13.64 -6.62 3.71
C ASP A 94 14.87 -5.74 3.98
N GLY A 95 14.67 -4.42 4.12
CA GLY A 95 15.74 -3.46 4.38
C GLY A 95 15.21 -2.05 4.63
N PRO A 96 15.99 -0.99 4.28
CA PRO A 96 15.56 0.39 4.40
C PRO A 96 14.27 0.66 3.61
N CYS A 97 13.36 1.41 4.21
CA CYS A 97 12.09 1.83 3.62
C CYS A 97 11.98 3.34 3.74
N VAL A 98 12.49 4.06 2.73
CA VAL A 98 12.73 5.50 2.78
C VAL A 98 11.89 6.23 1.73
N GLY A 99 11.33 7.38 2.10
CA GLY A 99 10.68 8.30 1.17
C GLY A 99 9.55 7.66 0.36
N GLY A 100 9.69 7.66 -0.97
CA GLY A 100 8.68 7.07 -1.86
C GLY A 100 8.41 5.58 -1.60
N GLY A 101 9.44 4.81 -1.22
CA GLY A 101 9.24 3.41 -0.81
C GLY A 101 8.35 3.30 0.43
N PHE A 102 8.55 4.18 1.40
CA PHE A 102 7.68 4.22 2.58
C PHE A 102 6.23 4.62 2.22
N GLN A 103 6.06 5.52 1.24
CA GLN A 103 4.71 5.84 0.73
C GLN A 103 4.03 4.62 0.10
N LEU A 104 4.74 3.83 -0.70
CA LEU A 104 4.19 2.59 -1.28
C LEU A 104 3.73 1.61 -0.21
N THR A 105 4.49 1.46 0.87
CA THR A 105 4.12 0.53 1.94
C THR A 105 2.93 1.03 2.77
N MET A 106 2.80 2.34 2.97
CA MET A 106 1.68 2.91 3.72
C MET A 106 0.31 2.66 3.07
N VAL A 107 0.25 2.50 1.76
CA VAL A 107 -1.02 2.25 1.06
C VAL A 107 -1.35 0.76 0.91
N CYS A 108 -0.47 -0.14 1.34
CA CYS A 108 -0.75 -1.56 1.41
C CYS A 108 -1.65 -1.89 2.61
N ASP A 109 -2.46 -2.93 2.48
CA ASP A 109 -3.35 -3.40 3.57
C ASP A 109 -2.54 -3.95 4.75
N GLN A 110 -1.43 -4.63 4.47
CA GLN A 110 -0.53 -5.19 5.49
C GLN A 110 0.94 -4.90 5.16
N ARG A 111 1.75 -4.72 6.20
CA ARG A 111 3.19 -4.44 6.15
C ARG A 111 3.93 -5.39 7.05
N ILE A 112 4.81 -6.18 6.47
CA ILE A 112 5.65 -7.16 7.19
C ILE A 112 7.11 -6.80 6.92
N CYS A 113 7.92 -6.71 7.94
CA CYS A 113 9.32 -6.38 7.76
C CYS A 113 10.27 -7.31 8.51
N VAL A 114 11.54 -7.32 8.09
CA VAL A 114 12.61 -7.94 8.86
C VAL A 114 12.97 -7.10 10.09
N PRO A 115 13.57 -7.69 11.16
CA PRO A 115 13.98 -6.94 12.36
C PRO A 115 14.98 -5.80 12.08
N THR A 116 15.75 -5.92 10.99
CA THR A 116 16.76 -4.92 10.59
C THR A 116 16.21 -3.82 9.70
N ALA A 117 14.92 -3.86 9.35
CA ALA A 117 14.28 -2.83 8.54
C ALA A 117 14.26 -1.48 9.26
N THR A 118 14.39 -0.41 8.50
CA THR A 118 14.31 0.97 8.98
C THR A 118 13.35 1.79 8.13
N PHE A 119 12.72 2.78 8.75
CA PHE A 119 11.70 3.63 8.10
C PHE A 119 12.08 5.09 8.26
N GLN A 120 12.01 5.89 7.19
CA GLN A 120 12.40 7.29 7.22
C GLN A 120 11.67 8.10 6.15
N LEU A 121 11.33 9.36 6.50
CA LEU A 121 10.90 10.41 5.56
C LEU A 121 11.88 11.60 5.68
N PRO A 122 12.97 11.61 4.91
CA PRO A 122 14.02 12.63 5.02
C PRO A 122 13.73 13.89 4.21
N GLU A 123 12.64 13.94 3.45
CA GLU A 123 12.36 14.91 2.39
C GLU A 123 12.43 16.36 2.87
N VAL A 124 11.89 16.66 4.06
CA VAL A 124 11.92 18.03 4.61
C VAL A 124 13.36 18.51 4.84
N ARG A 125 14.27 17.61 5.26
CA ARG A 125 15.70 17.92 5.39
C ARG A 125 16.39 18.16 4.04
N LEU A 126 15.82 17.61 2.97
CA LEU A 126 16.31 17.77 1.60
C LEU A 126 15.66 18.95 0.88
N GLY A 127 14.74 19.68 1.55
CA GLY A 127 14.12 20.88 1.02
C GLY A 127 12.85 20.65 0.18
N PHE A 128 12.24 19.47 0.28
CA PHE A 128 10.96 19.17 -0.37
C PHE A 128 10.01 18.40 0.55
N LEU A 129 8.83 18.02 0.08
CA LEU A 129 7.79 17.36 0.89
C LEU A 129 7.70 15.87 0.56
N PRO A 130 7.41 15.01 1.55
CA PRO A 130 7.18 13.58 1.32
C PRO A 130 5.80 13.30 0.72
N GLY A 131 5.35 14.10 -0.22
CA GLY A 131 4.09 13.96 -0.92
C GLY A 131 2.89 13.72 0.00
N MET A 132 2.01 12.83 -0.41
CA MET A 132 0.82 12.44 0.37
C MET A 132 1.12 11.58 1.61
N ALA A 133 2.39 11.27 1.90
CA ALA A 133 2.76 10.73 3.22
C ALA A 133 2.37 11.68 4.35
N THR A 134 2.41 13.00 4.11
CA THR A 134 1.94 14.02 5.07
C THR A 134 0.47 13.84 5.46
N PHE A 135 -0.36 13.39 4.53
CA PHE A 135 -1.78 13.14 4.76
C PHE A 135 -2.03 11.75 5.37
N ARG A 136 -1.29 10.71 4.90
CA ARG A 136 -1.51 9.32 5.32
C ARG A 136 -0.91 9.00 6.68
N LEU A 137 0.30 9.47 6.96
CA LEU A 137 1.06 9.09 8.14
C LEU A 137 0.31 9.39 9.45
N ALA A 138 -0.35 10.56 9.53
CA ALA A 138 -1.09 10.94 10.73
C ALA A 138 -2.26 10.01 11.06
N LYS A 139 -2.80 9.30 10.08
CA LYS A 139 -3.87 8.31 10.27
C LYS A 139 -3.37 7.05 10.98
N TYR A 140 -2.10 6.69 10.78
CA TYR A 140 -1.48 5.54 11.43
C TYR A 140 -0.95 5.85 12.84
N VAL A 141 -0.24 6.99 12.98
CA VAL A 141 0.54 7.24 14.20
C VAL A 141 0.04 8.42 15.02
N GLY A 142 -1.03 9.09 14.57
CA GLY A 142 -1.48 10.34 15.14
C GLY A 142 -0.57 11.53 14.79
N LEU A 143 -1.12 12.76 14.91
CA LEU A 143 -0.46 13.97 14.42
C LEU A 143 0.88 14.27 15.11
N GLY A 144 0.99 13.97 16.42
CA GLY A 144 2.22 14.23 17.18
C GLY A 144 3.41 13.42 16.66
N HIS A 145 3.25 12.12 16.50
CA HIS A 145 4.30 11.25 15.93
C HIS A 145 4.56 11.55 14.46
N ALA A 146 3.52 11.83 13.67
CA ALA A 146 3.67 12.20 12.27
C ALA A 146 4.53 13.47 12.11
N LYS A 147 4.30 14.52 12.92
CA LYS A 147 5.13 15.73 12.95
C LYS A 147 6.58 15.41 13.30
N ARG A 148 6.82 14.61 14.34
CA ARG A 148 8.18 14.19 14.69
C ARG A 148 8.87 13.50 13.52
N ILE A 149 8.22 12.50 12.91
CA ILE A 149 8.81 11.70 11.83
C ILE A 149 9.14 12.58 10.62
N VAL A 150 8.17 13.35 10.14
CA VAL A 150 8.32 14.16 8.92
C VAL A 150 9.27 15.34 9.12
N MET A 151 9.08 16.12 10.19
CA MET A 151 9.85 17.37 10.37
C MET A 151 11.28 17.12 10.78
N THR A 152 11.55 16.04 11.50
CA THR A 152 12.92 15.71 11.92
C THR A 152 13.61 14.71 11.00
N GLY A 153 12.86 14.05 10.08
CA GLY A 153 13.41 12.98 9.26
C GLY A 153 14.05 11.87 10.10
N THR A 154 13.48 11.58 11.28
CA THR A 154 14.03 10.56 12.18
C THR A 154 13.95 9.18 11.57
N VAL A 155 14.94 8.34 11.82
CA VAL A 155 14.93 6.94 11.44
C VAL A 155 14.21 6.15 12.53
N LEU A 156 13.25 5.33 12.15
CA LEU A 156 12.56 4.38 13.01
C LEU A 156 13.06 2.97 12.74
N GLY A 157 13.36 2.19 13.78
CA GLY A 157 13.59 0.76 13.66
C GLY A 157 12.28 -0.02 13.55
N ALA A 158 12.39 -1.31 13.19
CA ALA A 158 11.25 -2.20 12.99
C ALA A 158 10.30 -2.29 14.19
N GLU A 159 10.85 -2.45 15.41
CA GLU A 159 10.05 -2.54 16.63
C GLU A 159 9.30 -1.25 16.95
N GLU A 160 9.94 -0.08 16.77
CA GLU A 160 9.27 1.20 16.97
C GLU A 160 8.17 1.42 15.92
N ALA A 161 8.44 1.07 14.67
CA ALA A 161 7.47 1.13 13.58
C ALA A 161 6.25 0.24 13.85
N GLN A 162 6.47 -0.97 14.38
CA GLN A 162 5.38 -1.86 14.79
C GLN A 162 4.60 -1.28 15.97
N ARG A 163 5.28 -0.79 17.01
CA ARG A 163 4.61 -0.17 18.17
C ARG A 163 3.75 1.05 17.80
N LEU A 164 4.15 1.77 16.74
CA LEU A 164 3.40 2.91 16.22
C LEU A 164 2.29 2.53 15.22
N GLY A 165 2.15 1.26 14.86
CA GLY A 165 1.17 0.79 13.87
C GLY A 165 1.55 1.05 12.41
N LEU A 166 2.81 1.39 12.14
CA LEU A 166 3.35 1.53 10.78
C LEU A 166 3.69 0.19 10.15
N VAL A 167 3.91 -0.84 10.95
CA VAL A 167 4.20 -2.21 10.55
C VAL A 167 3.28 -3.14 11.32
N ASP A 168 2.72 -4.12 10.64
CA ASP A 168 1.77 -5.07 11.21
C ASP A 168 2.50 -6.26 11.85
N ALA A 169 3.63 -6.70 11.26
CA ALA A 169 4.44 -7.79 11.79
C ALA A 169 5.94 -7.59 11.53
N VAL A 170 6.75 -8.00 12.50
CA VAL A 170 8.21 -8.12 12.37
C VAL A 170 8.56 -9.62 12.38
N ALA A 171 9.21 -10.10 11.32
CA ALA A 171 9.48 -11.52 11.13
C ALA A 171 10.88 -11.77 10.54
N LEU A 172 11.53 -12.82 10.99
CA LEU A 172 12.79 -13.29 10.38
C LEU A 172 12.53 -14.00 9.04
N ASP A 173 11.43 -14.74 8.95
CA ASP A 173 10.98 -15.43 7.74
C ASP A 173 9.76 -14.69 7.18
N LEU A 174 10.02 -13.83 6.17
CA LEU A 174 8.98 -13.05 5.51
C LEU A 174 8.00 -13.92 4.72
N ASP A 175 8.44 -15.07 4.18
CA ASP A 175 7.59 -15.93 3.36
C ASP A 175 6.60 -16.70 4.24
N ALA A 176 7.05 -17.19 5.42
CA ALA A 176 6.17 -17.79 6.41
C ALA A 176 5.15 -16.79 6.98
N ALA A 177 5.60 -15.57 7.29
CA ALA A 177 4.73 -14.50 7.77
C ALA A 177 3.71 -14.07 6.70
N LEU A 178 4.12 -13.99 5.42
CA LEU A 178 3.22 -13.73 4.29
C LEU A 178 2.14 -14.81 4.20
N ALA A 179 2.53 -16.09 4.24
CA ALA A 179 1.56 -17.18 4.15
C ALA A 179 0.50 -17.10 5.26
N SER A 180 0.93 -16.83 6.49
CA SER A 180 0.03 -16.63 7.64
C SER A 180 -0.89 -15.42 7.44
N THR A 181 -0.33 -14.30 6.95
CA THR A 181 -1.09 -13.08 6.68
C THR A 181 -2.15 -13.31 5.60
N LEU A 182 -1.79 -13.91 4.47
CA LEU A 182 -2.74 -14.21 3.40
C LEU A 182 -3.83 -15.19 3.86
N ALA A 183 -3.50 -16.18 4.69
CA ALA A 183 -4.47 -17.08 5.27
C ALA A 183 -5.50 -16.36 6.15
N SER A 184 -5.12 -15.29 6.85
CA SER A 184 -6.03 -14.51 7.70
C SER A 184 -7.13 -13.78 6.92
N PHE A 185 -6.91 -13.47 5.64
CA PHE A 185 -7.94 -12.89 4.77
C PHE A 185 -9.00 -13.93 4.35
N GLY A 186 -8.68 -15.23 4.39
CA GLY A 186 -9.61 -16.33 4.13
C GLY A 186 -10.31 -16.25 2.78
N ALA A 187 -11.56 -16.72 2.74
CA ALA A 187 -12.44 -16.64 1.56
C ALA A 187 -13.05 -15.23 1.46
N MET A 188 -12.26 -14.28 1.00
CA MET A 188 -12.65 -12.88 0.92
C MET A 188 -13.60 -12.61 -0.26
N HIS A 189 -14.66 -11.87 0.00
CA HIS A 189 -15.53 -11.34 -1.04
C HIS A 189 -14.99 -9.98 -1.53
N THR A 190 -14.40 -9.96 -2.73
CA THR A 190 -13.70 -8.79 -3.29
C THR A 190 -14.49 -7.49 -3.20
N VAL A 191 -15.78 -7.50 -3.56
CA VAL A 191 -16.61 -6.29 -3.51
C VAL A 191 -16.77 -5.75 -2.08
N ALA A 192 -17.05 -6.62 -1.12
CA ALA A 192 -17.19 -6.21 0.29
C ALA A 192 -15.86 -5.69 0.86
N PHE A 193 -14.77 -6.37 0.55
CA PHE A 193 -13.42 -5.95 0.94
C PHE A 193 -13.07 -4.56 0.40
N THR A 194 -13.22 -4.35 -0.90
CA THR A 194 -12.89 -3.07 -1.57
C THR A 194 -13.71 -1.92 -1.00
N LEU A 195 -15.01 -2.16 -0.78
CA LEU A 195 -15.90 -1.15 -0.20
C LEU A 195 -15.54 -0.84 1.25
N ALA A 196 -15.25 -1.85 2.07
CA ALA A 196 -14.83 -1.67 3.46
C ALA A 196 -13.52 -0.88 3.55
N ARG A 197 -12.49 -1.26 2.73
CA ARG A 197 -11.23 -0.53 2.67
C ARG A 197 -11.44 0.93 2.28
N ARG A 198 -12.26 1.21 1.25
CA ARG A 198 -12.57 2.57 0.85
C ARG A 198 -13.18 3.38 2.00
N LEU A 199 -14.20 2.84 2.66
CA LEU A 199 -14.85 3.52 3.80
C LEU A 199 -13.87 3.79 4.95
N LEU A 200 -12.96 2.84 5.24
CA LEU A 200 -11.91 3.03 6.25
C LEU A 200 -10.93 4.15 5.84
N ASN A 201 -10.47 4.16 4.58
CA ASN A 201 -9.55 5.18 4.09
C ASN A 201 -10.16 6.58 4.08
N GLU A 202 -11.47 6.70 3.82
CA GLU A 202 -12.23 7.96 3.80
C GLU A 202 -12.66 8.43 5.19
N SER A 203 -12.61 7.57 6.22
CA SER A 203 -13.22 7.80 7.55
C SER A 203 -12.75 9.08 8.27
N TYR A 204 -11.50 9.51 8.05
CA TYR A 204 -10.96 10.72 8.68
C TYR A 204 -11.40 12.02 8.00
N GLY A 205 -11.89 11.96 6.76
CA GLY A 205 -12.31 13.12 5.98
C GLY A 205 -13.82 13.24 5.78
N THR A 206 -14.58 12.20 6.15
CA THR A 206 -16.02 12.14 5.91
C THR A 206 -16.80 12.58 7.16
N GLN A 207 -17.75 13.48 7.00
CA GLN A 207 -18.65 13.87 8.10
C GLN A 207 -19.67 12.76 8.41
N GLY A 208 -20.19 12.71 9.64
CA GLY A 208 -21.01 11.61 10.12
C GLY A 208 -22.26 11.32 9.28
N GLU A 209 -22.97 12.35 8.80
CA GLU A 209 -24.15 12.18 7.93
C GLU A 209 -23.78 11.60 6.57
N ASP A 210 -22.72 12.11 5.95
CA ASP A 210 -22.20 11.59 4.67
C ASP A 210 -21.64 10.16 4.85
N ALA A 211 -21.00 9.86 5.99
CA ALA A 211 -20.50 8.54 6.32
C ALA A 211 -21.62 7.50 6.35
N LEU A 212 -22.78 7.83 6.94
CA LEU A 212 -23.93 6.93 6.94
C LEU A 212 -24.45 6.68 5.51
N GLY A 213 -24.58 7.72 4.70
CA GLY A 213 -25.01 7.58 3.31
C GLY A 213 -24.05 6.72 2.49
N ASN A 214 -22.75 6.96 2.61
CA ASN A 214 -21.70 6.17 1.95
C ASN A 214 -21.71 4.70 2.39
N PHE A 215 -21.89 4.46 3.70
CA PHE A 215 -22.01 3.11 4.25
C PHE A 215 -23.24 2.39 3.69
N LEU A 216 -24.42 3.02 3.71
CA LEU A 216 -25.66 2.39 3.23
C LEU A 216 -25.57 2.03 1.74
N ALA A 217 -24.99 2.91 0.91
CA ALA A 217 -24.77 2.65 -0.52
C ALA A 217 -23.79 1.48 -0.72
N ALA A 218 -22.68 1.47 0.04
CA ALA A 218 -21.71 0.38 -0.01
C ALA A 218 -22.33 -0.96 0.47
N GLN A 219 -23.06 -0.93 1.58
CA GLN A 219 -23.74 -2.10 2.14
C GLN A 219 -24.76 -2.68 1.16
N HIS A 220 -25.61 -1.82 0.55
CA HIS A 220 -26.55 -2.26 -0.46
C HIS A 220 -25.84 -2.95 -1.64
N ARG A 221 -24.75 -2.38 -2.13
CA ARG A 221 -23.95 -3.00 -3.20
C ARG A 221 -23.34 -4.34 -2.77
N ALA A 222 -22.85 -4.46 -1.55
CA ALA A 222 -22.24 -5.69 -1.03
C ALA A 222 -23.28 -6.82 -0.90
N ILE A 223 -24.45 -6.55 -0.28
CA ILE A 223 -25.50 -7.57 -0.08
C ILE A 223 -26.22 -7.96 -1.38
N SER A 224 -26.13 -7.15 -2.42
CA SER A 224 -26.70 -7.45 -3.75
C SER A 224 -25.80 -8.39 -4.57
N GLN A 225 -24.59 -8.74 -4.09
CA GLN A 225 -23.70 -9.66 -4.78
C GLN A 225 -24.16 -11.11 -4.62
N THR A 226 -24.01 -11.91 -5.69
CA THR A 226 -24.32 -13.36 -5.68
C THR A 226 -23.58 -14.07 -4.56
N ALA A 227 -22.31 -13.71 -4.32
CA ALA A 227 -21.50 -14.30 -3.26
C ALA A 227 -22.12 -14.16 -1.86
N PHE A 228 -22.73 -13.01 -1.53
CA PHE A 228 -23.45 -12.82 -0.26
C PHE A 228 -24.72 -13.70 -0.21
N LEU A 229 -25.49 -13.74 -1.29
CA LEU A 229 -26.71 -14.54 -1.38
C LEU A 229 -26.41 -16.04 -1.23
N ASP A 230 -25.30 -16.51 -1.78
CA ASP A 230 -24.85 -17.90 -1.64
C ASP A 230 -24.41 -18.23 -0.22
N THR A 231 -23.74 -17.28 0.45
CA THR A 231 -23.42 -17.40 1.90
C THR A 231 -24.68 -17.53 2.74
N LEU A 232 -25.69 -16.70 2.50
CA LEU A 232 -26.99 -16.79 3.20
C LEU A 232 -27.68 -18.13 2.98
N ARG A 233 -27.66 -18.65 1.74
CA ARG A 233 -28.23 -19.95 1.41
C ARG A 233 -27.50 -21.10 2.12
N ALA A 234 -26.17 -21.00 2.22
CA ALA A 234 -25.36 -21.99 2.92
C ALA A 234 -25.64 -22.00 4.43
N GLU A 235 -25.75 -20.84 5.06
CA GLU A 235 -26.06 -20.73 6.50
C GLU A 235 -27.48 -21.25 6.83
N ARG A 236 -28.49 -20.96 6.00
CA ARG A 236 -29.88 -21.48 6.17
C ARG A 236 -29.99 -23.00 6.05
N LYS A 237 -29.02 -23.67 5.45
CA LYS A 237 -28.99 -25.16 5.35
C LYS A 237 -28.35 -25.80 6.58
N LYS A 238 -27.69 -25.04 7.45
CA LYS A 238 -27.09 -25.55 8.69
C LYS A 238 -28.05 -25.48 9.90
N THR A 239 -29.13 -24.70 9.77
CA THR A 239 -30.23 -24.55 10.74
C THR A 239 -31.40 -25.45 10.36
#